data_97ba9f1a70da9ea216b2bc0abbc123c9
#
_entry.id   97ba9f1a70da9ea216b2bc0abbc123c9
#
_cell.length_a   1.000
_cell.length_b   1.000
_cell.length_c   1.000
_cell.angle_alpha   90.00
_cell.angle_beta   90.00
_cell.angle_gamma   90.00
#
_symmetry.space_group_name_H-M   'P 1'
#
loop_
_entity.id
_entity.type
_entity.pdbx_description
1 polymer ?
#
loop_
_entity_poly.entity_id
_entity_poly.type
_entity_poly.pdbx_seq_one_letter_code
_entity_poly.pdbx_strand_id
1 'polypeptide(L)'
;LKHIIQRMELDTLGQEKVTAYPVSVNELEELYQAFQLMSDNLKDSMEQLTQAKEQELRARSMALQTQINPHFYYNTLSSIIVLAENGDSQTVVKMCRNLSQIMRYITSTAETTVTLKDELDYVQKYLYCMKVRYQSSLNYSIDVDKRLLSQPVPKLIIQPIVENAIRYGSDCAP
;
A
#
# COMPACT_ATOMS: atom_id res chain seq x y z
N LEU A 1 -1.40 -26.04 -46.14
CA LEU A 1 -1.54 -25.18 -47.35
C LEU A 1 -2.92 -25.34 -48.01
N LYS A 2 -3.35 -26.56 -48.39
CA LYS A 2 -4.67 -26.81 -49.06
C LYS A 2 -5.86 -26.29 -48.24
N HIS A 3 -5.88 -26.38 -46.91
CA HIS A 3 -6.96 -25.93 -46.06
C HIS A 3 -7.10 -24.41 -45.93
N ILE A 4 -6.01 -23.67 -46.06
CA ILE A 4 -6.02 -22.18 -45.98
C ILE A 4 -6.56 -21.63 -47.30
N ILE A 5 -6.14 -22.20 -48.43
CA ILE A 5 -6.62 -21.81 -49.76
C ILE A 5 -8.12 -22.06 -49.87
N GLN A 6 -8.63 -23.21 -49.38
CA GLN A 6 -10.04 -23.60 -49.44
C GLN A 6 -10.97 -22.72 -48.55
N ARG A 7 -10.41 -22.11 -47.50
CA ARG A 7 -11.16 -21.18 -46.61
C ARG A 7 -11.24 -19.76 -47.18
N MET A 8 -10.28 -19.34 -47.99
CA MET A 8 -10.31 -18.07 -48.71
C MET A 8 -11.26 -18.10 -49.94
N GLU A 9 -11.53 -19.28 -50.52
CA GLU A 9 -12.49 -19.42 -51.63
C GLU A 9 -13.96 -19.39 -51.22
N LEU A 10 -14.28 -19.61 -49.93
CA LEU A 10 -15.67 -19.66 -49.43
C LEU A 10 -16.20 -18.28 -48.99
N ASP A 11 -15.37 -17.26 -48.84
CA ASP A 11 -15.79 -15.93 -48.38
C ASP A 11 -16.03 -14.92 -49.52
N THR A 12 -15.89 -15.31 -50.79
CA THR A 12 -16.08 -14.43 -51.94
C THR A 12 -17.35 -14.75 -52.75
N LEU A 13 -18.52 -14.63 -52.09
CA LEU A 13 -19.80 -14.44 -52.80
C LEU A 13 -20.15 -12.95 -52.85
N GLY A 14 -19.34 -12.16 -53.55
CA GLY A 14 -19.59 -10.76 -53.82
C GLY A 14 -18.49 -10.24 -54.77
N GLN A 15 -18.78 -10.39 -56.03
CA GLN A 15 -18.13 -9.80 -57.21
C GLN A 15 -17.02 -8.76 -56.94
N GLU A 16 -15.79 -9.23 -56.81
CA GLU A 16 -14.58 -8.56 -57.34
C GLU A 16 -13.55 -9.67 -57.58
N LYS A 17 -13.03 -9.76 -58.79
CA LYS A 17 -11.93 -10.66 -59.12
C LYS A 17 -10.73 -10.25 -58.30
N VAL A 18 -10.59 -10.79 -57.10
CA VAL A 18 -9.30 -10.73 -56.37
C VAL A 18 -8.34 -11.61 -57.19
N THR A 19 -7.48 -10.97 -57.93
CA THR A 19 -6.33 -11.62 -58.55
C THR A 19 -5.49 -12.17 -57.40
N ALA A 20 -5.58 -13.50 -57.20
CA ALA A 20 -4.69 -14.18 -56.26
C ALA A 20 -3.26 -14.01 -56.76
N TYR A 21 -2.53 -13.10 -56.18
CA TYR A 21 -1.09 -13.03 -56.38
C TYR A 21 -0.47 -14.33 -55.80
N PRO A 22 0.36 -15.04 -56.57
CA PRO A 22 1.05 -16.20 -56.03
C PRO A 22 2.01 -15.72 -54.96
N VAL A 23 1.62 -15.92 -53.69
CA VAL A 23 2.53 -15.66 -52.55
C VAL A 23 3.74 -16.56 -52.74
N SER A 24 4.93 -16.00 -52.92
CA SER A 24 6.15 -16.74 -53.07
C SER A 24 6.46 -17.50 -51.77
N VAL A 25 7.14 -18.65 -51.90
CA VAL A 25 7.52 -19.42 -50.69
C VAL A 25 8.35 -18.60 -49.73
N ASN A 26 9.11 -17.64 -50.26
CA ASN A 26 9.92 -16.71 -49.47
C ASN A 26 9.06 -15.74 -48.63
N GLU A 27 7.98 -15.21 -49.18
CA GLU A 27 7.07 -14.31 -48.46
C GLU A 27 6.33 -15.01 -47.32
N LEU A 28 6.01 -16.31 -47.47
CA LEU A 28 5.46 -17.14 -46.42
C LEU A 28 6.46 -17.39 -45.27
N GLU A 29 7.71 -17.63 -45.63
CA GLU A 29 8.84 -17.80 -44.68
C GLU A 29 9.08 -16.51 -43.88
N GLU A 30 9.13 -15.36 -44.55
CA GLU A 30 9.30 -14.05 -43.93
C GLU A 30 8.13 -13.74 -42.98
N LEU A 31 6.91 -14.04 -43.39
CA LEU A 31 5.71 -13.87 -42.54
C LEU A 31 5.77 -14.77 -41.30
N TYR A 32 6.22 -16.02 -41.47
CA TYR A 32 6.36 -16.96 -40.35
C TYR A 32 7.42 -16.51 -39.34
N GLN A 33 8.57 -16.03 -39.84
CA GLN A 33 9.66 -15.49 -39.03
C GLN A 33 9.20 -14.22 -38.27
N ALA A 34 8.51 -13.31 -38.97
CA ALA A 34 7.93 -12.12 -38.32
C ALA A 34 6.92 -12.47 -37.23
N PHE A 35 6.08 -13.48 -37.46
CA PHE A 35 5.12 -13.97 -36.48
C PHE A 35 5.81 -14.59 -35.24
N GLN A 36 6.87 -15.41 -35.47
CA GLN A 36 7.66 -15.96 -34.37
C GLN A 36 8.32 -14.86 -33.54
N LEU A 37 8.98 -13.90 -34.20
CA LEU A 37 9.60 -12.77 -33.52
C LEU A 37 8.58 -11.95 -32.69
N MET A 38 7.41 -11.70 -33.25
CA MET A 38 6.32 -11.01 -32.54
C MET A 38 5.84 -11.82 -31.34
N SER A 39 5.69 -13.14 -31.48
CA SER A 39 5.27 -14.05 -30.40
C SER A 39 6.28 -14.07 -29.26
N ASP A 40 7.58 -14.15 -29.59
CA ASP A 40 8.65 -14.14 -28.60
C ASP A 40 8.72 -12.78 -27.88
N ASN A 41 8.66 -11.67 -28.62
CA ASN A 41 8.61 -10.33 -28.03
C ASN A 41 7.37 -10.14 -27.11
N LEU A 42 6.22 -10.69 -27.48
CA LEU A 42 5.01 -10.65 -26.67
C LEU A 42 5.21 -11.44 -25.37
N LYS A 43 5.80 -12.62 -25.46
CA LYS A 43 6.11 -13.47 -24.30
C LYS A 43 7.06 -12.76 -23.34
N ASP A 44 8.16 -12.22 -23.86
CA ASP A 44 9.13 -11.47 -23.06
C ASP A 44 8.49 -10.25 -22.39
N SER A 45 7.63 -9.53 -23.12
CA SER A 45 6.89 -8.38 -22.58
C SER A 45 5.93 -8.79 -21.46
N MET A 46 5.24 -9.93 -21.60
CA MET A 46 4.36 -10.48 -20.57
C MET A 46 5.13 -10.92 -19.32
N GLU A 47 6.30 -11.54 -19.50
CA GLU A 47 7.17 -11.91 -18.39
C GLU A 47 7.68 -10.67 -17.63
N GLN A 48 8.13 -9.64 -18.34
CA GLN A 48 8.57 -8.38 -17.75
C GLN A 48 7.43 -7.69 -16.98
N LEU A 49 6.22 -7.65 -17.56
CA LEU A 49 5.03 -7.07 -16.91
C LEU A 49 4.68 -7.82 -15.62
N THR A 50 4.75 -9.14 -15.64
CA THR A 50 4.47 -9.99 -14.49
C THR A 50 5.48 -9.75 -13.38
N GLN A 51 6.78 -9.70 -13.72
CA GLN A 51 7.85 -9.41 -12.76
C GLN A 51 7.71 -8.00 -12.16
N ALA A 52 7.43 -6.99 -12.98
CA ALA A 52 7.20 -5.63 -12.51
C ALA A 52 6.01 -5.55 -11.55
N LYS A 53 4.93 -6.27 -11.85
CA LYS A 53 3.74 -6.34 -11.00
C LYS A 53 4.01 -7.03 -9.66
N GLU A 54 4.78 -8.11 -9.67
CA GLU A 54 5.21 -8.76 -8.42
C GLU A 54 6.08 -7.85 -7.56
N GLN A 55 7.02 -7.12 -8.18
CA GLN A 55 7.86 -6.17 -7.45
C GLN A 55 7.04 -5.02 -6.86
N GLU A 56 6.07 -4.48 -7.60
CA GLU A 56 5.13 -3.47 -7.10
C GLU A 56 4.35 -3.98 -5.88
N LEU A 57 3.80 -5.19 -5.96
CA LEU A 57 3.07 -5.81 -4.86
C LEU A 57 3.94 -6.05 -3.63
N ARG A 58 5.18 -6.52 -3.82
CA ARG A 58 6.14 -6.69 -2.72
C ARG A 58 6.52 -5.36 -2.08
N ALA A 59 6.81 -4.34 -2.88
CA ALA A 59 7.12 -3.01 -2.39
C ALA A 59 5.94 -2.40 -1.62
N ARG A 60 4.72 -2.56 -2.13
CA ARG A 60 3.49 -2.11 -1.47
C ARG A 60 3.25 -2.86 -0.15
N SER A 61 3.45 -4.18 -0.13
CA SER A 61 3.35 -4.98 1.10
C SER A 61 4.38 -4.56 2.14
N MET A 62 5.62 -4.30 1.71
CA MET A 62 6.70 -3.84 2.59
C MET A 62 6.42 -2.44 3.16
N ALA A 63 5.91 -1.52 2.33
CA ALA A 63 5.47 -0.20 2.76
C ALA A 63 4.35 -0.27 3.81
N LEU A 64 3.38 -1.17 3.63
CA LEU A 64 2.31 -1.41 4.60
C LEU A 64 2.85 -2.02 5.91
N GLN A 65 3.83 -2.93 5.84
CA GLN A 65 4.46 -3.51 7.02
C GLN A 65 5.30 -2.49 7.81
N THR A 66 5.95 -1.54 7.14
CA THR A 66 6.72 -0.47 7.81
C THR A 66 5.85 0.56 8.51
N GLN A 67 4.56 0.66 8.16
CA GLN A 67 3.59 1.49 8.89
C GLN A 67 3.28 0.94 10.30
N ILE A 68 3.56 -0.33 10.54
CA ILE A 68 3.45 -0.94 11.87
C ILE A 68 4.82 -0.81 12.54
N ASN A 69 4.98 0.15 13.44
CA ASN A 69 6.20 0.29 14.25
C ASN A 69 6.23 -0.80 15.35
N PRO A 70 6.95 -1.95 15.15
CA PRO A 70 6.92 -3.06 16.11
C PRO A 70 7.43 -2.63 17.49
N HIS A 71 8.40 -1.73 17.51
CA HIS A 71 9.01 -1.23 18.73
C HIS A 71 8.01 -0.43 19.59
N PHE A 72 7.08 0.31 18.98
CA PHE A 72 6.00 0.97 19.71
C PHE A 72 5.12 -0.06 20.44
N TYR A 73 4.75 -1.14 19.76
CA TYR A 73 3.88 -2.17 20.35
C TYR A 73 4.56 -2.91 21.48
N TYR A 74 5.81 -3.37 21.28
CA TYR A 74 6.57 -4.05 22.32
C TYR A 74 6.72 -3.17 23.57
N ASN A 75 7.09 -1.92 23.40
CA ASN A 75 7.25 -1.00 24.52
C ASN A 75 5.93 -0.67 25.22
N THR A 76 4.84 -0.52 24.46
CA THR A 76 3.51 -0.28 25.04
C THR A 76 3.04 -1.49 25.86
N LEU A 77 3.24 -2.71 25.35
CA LEU A 77 2.93 -3.95 26.08
C LEU A 77 3.78 -4.07 27.35
N SER A 78 5.09 -3.79 27.27
CA SER A 78 5.97 -3.78 28.45
C SER A 78 5.49 -2.77 29.50
N SER A 79 5.05 -1.59 29.10
CA SER A 79 4.49 -0.61 30.02
C SER A 79 3.19 -1.09 30.67
N ILE A 80 2.34 -1.80 29.90
CA ILE A 80 1.09 -2.39 30.43
C ILE A 80 1.40 -3.45 31.48
N ILE A 81 2.42 -4.28 31.27
CA ILE A 81 2.85 -5.31 32.24
C ILE A 81 3.27 -4.65 33.55
N VAL A 82 4.16 -3.66 33.50
CA VAL A 82 4.64 -2.93 34.69
C VAL A 82 3.47 -2.27 35.44
N LEU A 83 2.53 -1.65 34.73
CA LEU A 83 1.36 -1.04 35.35
C LEU A 83 0.46 -2.09 36.02
N ALA A 84 0.31 -3.28 35.41
CA ALA A 84 -0.48 -4.37 35.98
C ALA A 84 0.18 -4.93 37.25
N GLU A 85 1.51 -5.08 37.27
CA GLU A 85 2.27 -5.49 38.46
C GLU A 85 2.14 -4.47 39.60
N ASN A 86 2.05 -3.18 39.26
CA ASN A 86 1.84 -2.11 40.23
C ASN A 86 0.39 -1.91 40.66
N GLY A 87 -0.55 -2.73 40.14
CA GLY A 87 -1.96 -2.68 40.51
C GLY A 87 -2.76 -1.53 39.87
N ASP A 88 -2.20 -0.77 38.93
CA ASP A 88 -2.91 0.32 38.22
C ASP A 88 -3.80 -0.23 37.10
N SER A 89 -4.85 -0.92 37.50
CA SER A 89 -5.80 -1.53 36.58
C SER A 89 -6.52 -0.53 35.68
N GLN A 90 -6.75 0.70 36.14
CA GLN A 90 -7.44 1.72 35.35
C GLN A 90 -6.58 2.15 34.14
N THR A 91 -5.30 2.44 34.37
CA THR A 91 -4.37 2.81 33.31
C THR A 91 -4.13 1.64 32.36
N VAL A 92 -4.02 0.40 32.88
CA VAL A 92 -3.92 -0.82 32.07
C VAL A 92 -5.09 -0.94 31.08
N VAL A 93 -6.33 -0.84 31.56
CA VAL A 93 -7.54 -0.94 30.71
C VAL A 93 -7.55 0.15 29.64
N LYS A 94 -7.18 1.39 30.01
CA LYS A 94 -7.13 2.52 29.07
C LYS A 94 -6.04 2.34 28.02
N MET A 95 -4.87 1.84 28.42
CA MET A 95 -3.75 1.53 27.50
C MET A 95 -4.15 0.44 26.49
N CYS A 96 -4.72 -0.67 26.97
CA CYS A 96 -5.19 -1.76 26.10
C CYS A 96 -6.26 -1.28 25.10
N ARG A 97 -7.20 -0.45 25.55
CA ARG A 97 -8.23 0.12 24.68
C ARG A 97 -7.63 1.02 23.60
N ASN A 98 -6.73 1.92 23.98
CA ASN A 98 -6.05 2.81 23.03
C ASN A 98 -5.22 2.00 22.03
N LEU A 99 -4.45 1.03 22.50
CA LEU A 99 -3.63 0.16 21.64
C LEU A 99 -4.50 -0.58 20.61
N SER A 100 -5.61 -1.16 21.04
CA SER A 100 -6.57 -1.83 20.16
C SER A 100 -7.15 -0.89 19.09
N GLN A 101 -7.47 0.36 19.47
CA GLN A 101 -8.00 1.35 18.53
C GLN A 101 -6.93 1.84 17.55
N ILE A 102 -5.69 2.04 18.00
CA ILE A 102 -4.53 2.34 17.16
C ILE A 102 -4.33 1.24 16.12
N MET A 103 -4.29 -0.02 16.55
CA MET A 103 -4.14 -1.16 15.64
C MET A 103 -5.26 -1.21 14.60
N ARG A 104 -6.50 -1.05 15.03
CA ARG A 104 -7.66 -1.04 14.12
C ARG A 104 -7.58 0.08 13.10
N TYR A 105 -7.17 1.27 13.52
CA TYR A 105 -7.01 2.41 12.61
C TYR A 105 -5.95 2.13 11.54
N ILE A 106 -4.78 1.61 11.92
CA ILE A 106 -3.69 1.30 10.96
C ILE A 106 -4.09 0.19 9.99
N THR A 107 -4.72 -0.87 10.49
CA THR A 107 -5.06 -2.06 9.69
C THR A 107 -6.30 -1.88 8.82
N SER A 108 -7.08 -0.84 9.03
CA SER A 108 -8.22 -0.55 8.17
C SER A 108 -7.72 -0.06 6.80
N THR A 109 -7.85 -0.90 5.79
CA THR A 109 -7.34 -0.68 4.42
C THR A 109 -8.31 0.04 3.50
N ALA A 110 -9.54 0.30 3.96
CA ALA A 110 -10.63 0.77 3.11
C ALA A 110 -10.49 2.24 2.66
N GLU A 111 -9.78 3.07 3.42
CA GLU A 111 -9.74 4.52 3.18
C GLU A 111 -8.31 5.04 3.16
N THR A 112 -7.92 5.69 2.07
CA THR A 112 -6.65 6.41 1.94
C THR A 112 -6.75 7.85 2.44
N THR A 113 -7.99 8.37 2.56
CA THR A 113 -8.31 9.72 3.01
C THR A 113 -9.31 9.64 4.16
N VAL A 114 -9.03 10.37 5.23
CA VAL A 114 -9.84 10.43 6.46
C VAL A 114 -10.07 11.89 6.86
N THR A 115 -10.90 12.16 7.88
CA THR A 115 -11.02 13.51 8.39
C THR A 115 -9.83 13.88 9.28
N LEU A 116 -9.49 15.16 9.34
CA LEU A 116 -8.49 15.67 10.30
C LEU A 116 -8.82 15.27 11.75
N LYS A 117 -10.10 15.20 12.07
CA LYS A 117 -10.57 14.71 13.38
C LYS A 117 -10.12 13.28 13.67
N ASP A 118 -10.24 12.38 12.68
CA ASP A 118 -9.87 10.97 12.83
C ASP A 118 -8.35 10.82 13.02
N GLU A 119 -7.56 11.60 12.26
CA GLU A 119 -6.10 11.67 12.43
C GLU A 119 -5.70 12.17 13.82
N LEU A 120 -6.34 13.24 14.30
CA LEU A 120 -6.06 13.78 15.61
C LEU A 120 -6.48 12.84 16.74
N ASP A 121 -7.61 12.14 16.59
CA ASP A 121 -8.07 11.14 17.55
C ASP A 121 -7.08 9.96 17.64
N TYR A 122 -6.55 9.51 16.49
CA TYR A 122 -5.49 8.52 16.44
C TYR A 122 -4.21 9.01 17.12
N VAL A 123 -3.73 10.21 16.78
CA VAL A 123 -2.54 10.83 17.36
C VAL A 123 -2.67 11.01 18.86
N GLN A 124 -3.84 11.42 19.35
CA GLN A 124 -4.10 11.59 20.78
C GLN A 124 -3.97 10.28 21.56
N LYS A 125 -4.48 9.17 21.00
CA LYS A 125 -4.32 7.83 21.59
C LYS A 125 -2.87 7.38 21.63
N TYR A 126 -2.15 7.63 20.53
CA TYR A 126 -0.71 7.34 20.43
C TYR A 126 0.08 8.14 21.47
N LEU A 127 -0.14 9.46 21.56
CA LEU A 127 0.49 10.34 22.53
C LEU A 127 0.16 9.97 23.98
N TYR A 128 -1.06 9.50 24.23
CA TYR A 128 -1.42 8.99 25.57
C TYR A 128 -0.55 7.77 25.94
N CYS A 129 -0.37 6.80 25.05
CA CYS A 129 0.50 5.66 25.31
C CYS A 129 1.96 6.10 25.54
N MET A 130 2.44 7.06 24.76
CA MET A 130 3.76 7.63 24.93
C MET A 130 3.92 8.43 26.24
N LYS A 131 2.89 9.19 26.65
CA LYS A 131 2.87 9.91 27.92
C LYS A 131 2.96 8.97 29.11
N VAL A 132 2.25 7.85 29.08
CA VAL A 132 2.34 6.83 30.13
C VAL A 132 3.76 6.25 30.22
N ARG A 133 4.42 6.02 29.06
CA ARG A 133 5.77 5.50 29.00
C ARG A 133 6.82 6.50 29.47
N TYR A 134 6.79 7.74 28.97
CA TYR A 134 7.79 8.77 29.25
C TYR A 134 7.47 9.65 30.46
N GLN A 135 6.26 9.46 31.04
CA GLN A 135 5.80 10.14 32.26
C GLN A 135 5.95 11.68 32.19
N SER A 136 6.72 12.27 33.08
CA SER A 136 6.94 13.72 33.15
C SER A 136 7.79 14.28 32.00
N SER A 137 8.57 13.44 31.33
CA SER A 137 9.47 13.87 30.25
C SER A 137 8.72 14.22 28.95
N LEU A 138 7.48 13.75 28.75
CA LEU A 138 6.68 14.06 27.57
C LEU A 138 5.54 15.00 27.95
N ASN A 139 5.59 16.25 27.49
CA ASN A 139 4.49 17.19 27.55
C ASN A 139 4.05 17.57 26.14
N TYR A 140 2.76 17.57 25.89
CA TYR A 140 2.20 17.94 24.59
C TYR A 140 0.87 18.67 24.76
N SER A 141 0.53 19.49 23.79
CA SER A 141 -0.80 20.10 23.64
C SER A 141 -1.24 19.95 22.17
N ILE A 142 -2.53 19.82 21.95
CA ILE A 142 -3.13 19.80 20.63
C ILE A 142 -4.09 20.96 20.57
N ASP A 143 -3.79 21.94 19.73
CA ASP A 143 -4.64 23.10 19.48
C ASP A 143 -4.99 23.16 17.98
N VAL A 144 -6.28 23.08 17.67
CA VAL A 144 -6.79 23.02 16.29
C VAL A 144 -8.10 23.78 16.19
N ASP A 145 -8.24 24.60 15.17
CA ASP A 145 -9.50 25.24 14.82
C ASP A 145 -10.56 24.19 14.50
N LYS A 146 -11.68 24.22 15.22
CA LYS A 146 -12.80 23.29 15.06
C LYS A 146 -13.34 23.22 13.64
N ARG A 147 -13.19 24.31 12.87
CA ARG A 147 -13.62 24.39 11.46
C ARG A 147 -12.81 23.49 10.54
N LEU A 148 -11.60 23.12 10.94
CA LEU A 148 -10.72 22.27 10.14
C LEU A 148 -10.93 20.77 10.41
N LEU A 149 -11.63 20.40 11.49
CA LEU A 149 -11.77 19.00 11.91
C LEU A 149 -12.43 18.09 10.86
N SER A 150 -13.29 18.64 10.01
CA SER A 150 -13.95 17.90 8.92
C SER A 150 -13.17 17.87 7.61
N GLN A 151 -12.01 18.53 7.53
CA GLN A 151 -11.20 18.56 6.31
C GLN A 151 -10.64 17.17 6.00
N PRO A 152 -10.70 16.74 4.73
CA PRO A 152 -10.10 15.49 4.31
C PRO A 152 -8.57 15.61 4.28
N VAL A 153 -7.89 14.64 4.87
CA VAL A 153 -6.43 14.53 4.89
C VAL A 153 -5.99 13.10 4.55
N PRO A 154 -4.80 12.91 4.01
CA PRO A 154 -4.25 11.58 3.84
C PRO A 154 -4.12 10.87 5.20
N LYS A 155 -4.51 9.61 5.26
CA LYS A 155 -4.40 8.78 6.46
C LYS A 155 -2.94 8.63 6.90
N LEU A 156 -2.69 8.71 8.20
CA LEU A 156 -1.36 8.62 8.82
C LEU A 156 -0.38 9.73 8.42
N ILE A 157 -0.89 10.93 8.01
CA ILE A 157 -0.03 12.07 7.63
C ILE A 157 0.63 12.74 8.83
N ILE A 158 -0.05 12.78 9.97
CA ILE A 158 0.44 13.48 11.20
C ILE A 158 1.38 12.57 11.99
N GLN A 159 1.16 11.26 11.98
CA GLN A 159 1.92 10.30 12.78
C GLN A 159 3.43 10.40 12.61
N PRO A 160 4.01 10.40 11.39
CA PRO A 160 5.47 10.45 11.22
C PRO A 160 6.10 11.70 11.83
N ILE A 161 5.38 12.82 11.80
CA ILE A 161 5.82 14.10 12.38
C ILE A 161 5.87 13.99 13.89
N VAL A 162 4.83 13.43 14.50
CA VAL A 162 4.76 13.23 15.96
C VAL A 162 5.78 12.21 16.42
N GLU A 163 5.96 11.10 15.71
CA GLU A 163 6.99 10.10 16.03
C GLU A 163 8.41 10.69 15.99
N ASN A 164 8.73 11.47 14.96
CA ASN A 164 9.99 12.15 14.84
C ASN A 164 10.20 13.18 15.97
N ALA A 165 9.17 13.96 16.30
CA ALA A 165 9.24 14.93 17.38
C ALA A 165 9.53 14.27 18.74
N ILE A 166 8.90 13.11 19.03
CA ILE A 166 9.16 12.35 20.26
C ILE A 166 10.56 11.75 20.23
N ARG A 167 10.98 11.17 19.12
CA ARG A 167 12.25 10.50 18.98
C ARG A 167 13.44 11.45 19.16
N TYR A 168 13.39 12.61 18.52
CA TYR A 168 14.49 13.58 18.54
C TYR A 168 14.32 14.63 19.64
N GLY A 169 13.11 14.86 20.13
CA GLY A 169 12.88 15.76 21.25
C GLY A 169 13.31 15.19 22.60
N SER A 170 13.34 13.87 22.76
CA SER A 170 13.85 13.20 23.96
C SER A 170 15.38 13.22 24.05
N ASP A 171 16.10 13.37 22.92
CA ASP A 171 17.57 13.47 22.89
C ASP A 171 18.07 14.89 23.19
N CYS A 172 17.17 15.89 23.26
CA CYS A 172 17.49 17.28 23.55
C CYS A 172 17.17 17.72 24.99
N ALA A 173 16.74 16.80 25.85
CA ALA A 173 16.59 17.10 27.28
C ALA A 173 17.97 17.05 27.96
N PRO A 174 18.41 18.16 28.61
CA PRO A 174 19.68 18.23 29.33
C PRO A 174 19.71 17.29 30.53
#